data_5f4ab3e80565676af44d6efd2ce8dbf8
#
_entry.id   5f4ab3e80565676af44d6efd2ce8dbf8
#
_cell.length_a   1.000
_cell.length_b   1.000
_cell.length_c   1.000
_cell.angle_alpha   90.00
_cell.angle_beta   90.00
_cell.angle_gamma   90.00
#
_symmetry.space_group_name_H-M   'P 1'
#
loop_
_entity.id
_entity.type
_entity.pdbx_description
1 polymer ?
#
loop_
_entity_poly.entity_id
_entity_poly.type
_entity_poly.pdbx_seq_one_letter_code
_entity_poly.pdbx_strand_id
1 'polypeptide(L)'
;HNSLGIILKELGEIEKAKECYEKAISINPNYLNAHYNLGTTFRELGERLKAKNCYEKVIELNPDYADAHNSLGVILKELGEIEKAKECYQKAIEIDPDLFSASSNFANIYISQLTDFETAICKSNETLKIYHKNYKFINQSIALFKLKHDIEQANYLNSKNYKINGIDEFIKTADEILGREENKEDINNYSKRILLNNDEINSLLPYLKKNHTYQTKTISGSCINQKKNWLDVEDEYLNSANQIMYIDDFLSDEALKELREFSLVSKVWYKEYNNKYLGAFSDSGFISPIHLQIAIDLKQKLPKLFGPHKLGRFWGFKYDSMLGKGINVHADFAIHNLNFWITPDEYNNNKNSGGLKVYDVPAPDNWTFKNYNINGNKIYKFLKENNANCINVPYKFNRAVLFNSAYFHETDEIDFKNEYEGRRINNTYLFGRRLVKSSLD
;
A
#
# COMPACT_ATOMS: atom_id res chain seq x y z
N HIS A 1 17.45 27.78 -14.85
CA HIS A 1 16.63 26.84 -15.64
C HIS A 1 16.22 25.62 -14.82
N ASN A 2 17.14 24.91 -14.14
CA ASN A 2 16.77 23.72 -13.35
C ASN A 2 15.72 24.03 -12.26
N SER A 3 15.89 25.10 -11.48
CA SER A 3 14.92 25.50 -10.44
C SER A 3 13.55 25.89 -11.03
N LEU A 4 13.54 26.56 -12.19
CA LEU A 4 12.29 26.85 -12.91
C LEU A 4 11.60 25.57 -13.38
N GLY A 5 12.39 24.59 -13.88
CA GLY A 5 11.85 23.28 -14.26
C GLY A 5 11.19 22.54 -13.10
N ILE A 6 11.76 22.62 -11.88
CA ILE A 6 11.15 22.02 -10.68
C ILE A 6 9.79 22.66 -10.39
N ILE A 7 9.69 23.99 -10.40
CA ILE A 7 8.43 24.70 -10.14
C ILE A 7 7.37 24.37 -11.22
N LEU A 8 7.76 24.37 -12.50
CA LEU A 8 6.84 24.02 -13.59
C LEU A 8 6.32 22.59 -13.46
N LYS A 9 7.17 21.66 -13.06
CA LYS A 9 6.81 20.28 -12.79
C LYS A 9 5.79 20.17 -11.65
N GLU A 10 5.97 20.90 -10.56
CA GLU A 10 5.04 20.96 -9.43
C GLU A 10 3.66 21.53 -9.85
N LEU A 11 3.67 22.50 -10.78
CA LEU A 11 2.46 23.06 -11.38
C LEU A 11 1.79 22.12 -12.42
N GLY A 12 2.42 20.98 -12.74
CA GLY A 12 1.91 20.02 -13.72
C GLY A 12 2.24 20.37 -15.18
N GLU A 13 3.07 21.40 -15.42
CA GLU A 13 3.50 21.83 -16.74
C GLU A 13 4.72 21.00 -17.21
N ILE A 14 4.52 19.69 -17.39
CA ILE A 14 5.58 18.70 -17.55
C ILE A 14 6.45 18.95 -18.77
N GLU A 15 5.87 19.31 -19.93
CA GLU A 15 6.64 19.60 -21.16
C GLU A 15 7.52 20.84 -21.00
N LYS A 16 7.01 21.92 -20.37
CA LYS A 16 7.83 23.11 -20.10
C LYS A 16 8.96 22.82 -19.09
N ALA A 17 8.68 21.96 -18.09
CA ALA A 17 9.73 21.52 -17.17
C ALA A 17 10.85 20.78 -17.91
N LYS A 18 10.50 19.88 -18.84
CA LYS A 18 11.44 19.17 -19.71
C LYS A 18 12.34 20.15 -20.47
N GLU A 19 11.75 21.12 -21.18
CA GLU A 19 12.51 22.14 -21.92
C GLU A 19 13.49 22.92 -21.01
N CYS A 20 13.08 23.23 -19.78
CA CYS A 20 13.93 23.91 -18.81
C CYS A 20 15.13 23.04 -18.40
N TYR A 21 14.93 21.74 -18.18
CA TYR A 21 16.02 20.83 -17.84
C TYR A 21 16.98 20.62 -19.01
N GLU A 22 16.47 20.45 -20.23
CA GLU A 22 17.26 20.35 -21.46
C GLU A 22 18.12 21.61 -21.65
N LYS A 23 17.55 22.79 -21.41
CA LYS A 23 18.29 24.04 -21.47
C LYS A 23 19.34 24.17 -20.37
N ALA A 24 19.06 23.66 -19.16
CA ALA A 24 20.06 23.61 -18.09
C ALA A 24 21.24 22.72 -18.47
N ILE A 25 20.99 21.57 -19.11
CA ILE A 25 22.01 20.63 -19.59
C ILE A 25 22.80 21.23 -20.77
N SER A 26 22.14 21.95 -21.69
CA SER A 26 22.85 22.61 -22.80
C SER A 26 23.87 23.68 -22.32
N ILE A 27 23.58 24.34 -21.19
CA ILE A 27 24.50 25.31 -20.57
C ILE A 27 25.59 24.60 -19.78
N ASN A 28 25.25 23.55 -19.05
CA ASN A 28 26.21 22.74 -18.31
C ASN A 28 25.94 21.26 -18.54
N PRO A 29 26.63 20.59 -19.49
CA PRO A 29 26.44 19.18 -19.82
C PRO A 29 26.64 18.19 -18.66
N ASN A 30 27.37 18.62 -17.61
CA ASN A 30 27.63 17.81 -16.43
C ASN A 30 26.75 18.19 -15.22
N TYR A 31 25.64 18.91 -15.46
CA TYR A 31 24.76 19.31 -14.39
C TYR A 31 23.90 18.14 -13.92
N LEU A 32 24.40 17.39 -12.96
CA LEU A 32 23.85 16.16 -12.40
C LEU A 32 22.35 16.26 -12.07
N ASN A 33 21.94 17.30 -11.32
CA ASN A 33 20.55 17.46 -10.91
C ASN A 33 19.60 17.69 -12.11
N ALA A 34 20.06 18.35 -13.18
CA ALA A 34 19.25 18.54 -14.37
C ALA A 34 19.04 17.21 -15.12
N HIS A 35 20.07 16.37 -15.24
CA HIS A 35 19.95 15.02 -15.79
C HIS A 35 18.99 14.16 -14.98
N TYR A 36 19.09 14.17 -13.64
CA TYR A 36 18.19 13.41 -12.76
C TYR A 36 16.75 13.86 -12.92
N ASN A 37 16.50 15.18 -12.88
CA ASN A 37 15.16 15.74 -13.03
C ASN A 37 14.57 15.49 -14.43
N LEU A 38 15.38 15.56 -15.47
CA LEU A 38 14.97 15.22 -16.84
C LEU A 38 14.61 13.71 -16.93
N GLY A 39 15.40 12.82 -16.31
CA GLY A 39 15.11 11.39 -16.25
C GLY A 39 13.77 11.11 -15.57
N THR A 40 13.47 11.77 -14.43
CA THR A 40 12.16 11.63 -13.77
C THR A 40 11.02 12.17 -14.62
N THR A 41 11.25 13.23 -15.38
CA THR A 41 10.27 13.80 -16.30
C THR A 41 9.99 12.86 -17.48
N PHE A 42 11.02 12.29 -18.11
CA PHE A 42 10.85 11.28 -19.15
C PHE A 42 10.10 10.03 -18.66
N ARG A 43 10.37 9.60 -17.42
CA ARG A 43 9.63 8.47 -16.82
C ARG A 43 8.13 8.80 -16.68
N GLU A 44 7.78 10.01 -16.24
CA GLU A 44 6.37 10.46 -16.13
C GLU A 44 5.69 10.55 -17.49
N LEU A 45 6.43 10.91 -18.54
CA LEU A 45 5.97 10.93 -19.93
C LEU A 45 5.92 9.52 -20.57
N GLY A 46 6.39 8.47 -19.87
CA GLY A 46 6.45 7.11 -20.39
C GLY A 46 7.63 6.83 -21.32
N GLU A 47 8.53 7.80 -21.53
CA GLU A 47 9.71 7.72 -22.40
C GLU A 47 10.85 6.97 -21.71
N ARG A 48 10.65 5.65 -21.45
CA ARG A 48 11.52 4.82 -20.60
C ARG A 48 12.98 4.79 -21.04
N LEU A 49 13.26 4.70 -22.34
CA LEU A 49 14.64 4.65 -22.84
C LEU A 49 15.37 5.97 -22.62
N LYS A 50 14.70 7.11 -22.80
CA LYS A 50 15.30 8.41 -22.51
C LYS A 50 15.53 8.59 -21.00
N ALA A 51 14.60 8.15 -20.15
CA ALA A 51 14.78 8.15 -18.71
C ALA A 51 15.98 7.30 -18.30
N LYS A 52 16.15 6.11 -18.86
CA LYS A 52 17.31 5.23 -18.66
C LYS A 52 18.60 5.97 -18.94
N ASN A 53 18.74 6.57 -20.13
CA ASN A 53 19.94 7.29 -20.54
C ASN A 53 20.27 8.44 -19.58
N CYS A 54 19.26 9.16 -19.10
CA CYS A 54 19.46 10.25 -18.14
C CYS A 54 20.00 9.73 -16.80
N TYR A 55 19.46 8.62 -16.26
CA TYR A 55 19.95 8.05 -15.02
C TYR A 55 21.33 7.42 -15.15
N GLU A 56 21.63 6.76 -16.28
CA GLU A 56 22.99 6.28 -16.60
C GLU A 56 23.99 7.43 -16.63
N LYS A 57 23.63 8.58 -17.21
CA LYS A 57 24.48 9.78 -17.19
C LYS A 57 24.69 10.34 -15.78
N VAL A 58 23.67 10.31 -14.92
CA VAL A 58 23.83 10.70 -13.51
C VAL A 58 24.83 9.78 -12.79
N ILE A 59 24.74 8.46 -13.02
CA ILE A 59 25.63 7.47 -12.41
C ILE A 59 27.06 7.61 -12.96
N GLU A 60 27.24 7.93 -14.25
CA GLU A 60 28.54 8.24 -14.82
C GLU A 60 29.18 9.46 -14.14
N LEU A 61 28.39 10.51 -13.89
CA LEU A 61 28.87 11.75 -13.25
C LEU A 61 29.10 11.58 -11.74
N ASN A 62 28.29 10.78 -11.08
CA ASN A 62 28.40 10.45 -9.66
C ASN A 62 27.99 8.99 -9.40
N PRO A 63 28.94 8.06 -9.36
CA PRO A 63 28.67 6.64 -9.11
C PRO A 63 28.00 6.34 -7.75
N ASP A 64 28.11 7.24 -6.78
CA ASP A 64 27.56 7.09 -5.44
C ASP A 64 26.20 7.81 -5.27
N TYR A 65 25.47 8.04 -6.37
CA TYR A 65 24.13 8.64 -6.29
C TYR A 65 23.05 7.54 -6.15
N ALA A 66 22.71 7.18 -4.90
CA ALA A 66 21.80 6.09 -4.57
C ALA A 66 20.42 6.20 -5.26
N ASP A 67 19.84 7.41 -5.29
CA ASP A 67 18.54 7.64 -5.94
C ASP A 67 18.56 7.40 -7.46
N ALA A 68 19.72 7.65 -8.13
CA ALA A 68 19.83 7.37 -9.55
C ALA A 68 19.90 5.88 -9.83
N HIS A 69 20.64 5.10 -9.02
CA HIS A 69 20.64 3.64 -9.10
C HIS A 69 19.23 3.08 -8.84
N ASN A 70 18.53 3.56 -7.81
CA ASN A 70 17.14 3.15 -7.55
C ASN A 70 16.22 3.48 -8.74
N SER A 71 16.31 4.69 -9.30
CA SER A 71 15.47 5.12 -10.41
C SER A 71 15.77 4.36 -11.70
N LEU A 72 17.03 4.05 -11.97
CA LEU A 72 17.45 3.17 -13.08
C LEU A 72 16.88 1.76 -12.89
N GLY A 73 16.95 1.22 -11.68
CA GLY A 73 16.35 -0.07 -11.33
C GLY A 73 14.85 -0.14 -11.62
N VAL A 74 14.11 0.94 -11.33
CA VAL A 74 12.67 1.05 -11.66
C VAL A 74 12.46 0.95 -13.17
N ILE A 75 13.22 1.69 -13.97
CA ILE A 75 13.12 1.67 -15.44
C ILE A 75 13.50 0.30 -16.00
N LEU A 76 14.59 -0.30 -15.52
CA LEU A 76 15.01 -1.63 -15.97
C LEU A 76 13.95 -2.71 -15.66
N LYS A 77 13.32 -2.63 -14.47
CA LYS A 77 12.19 -3.52 -14.12
C LYS A 77 11.01 -3.33 -15.09
N GLU A 78 10.69 -2.10 -15.47
CA GLU A 78 9.62 -1.79 -16.42
C GLU A 78 9.95 -2.26 -17.84
N LEU A 79 11.22 -2.30 -18.22
CA LEU A 79 11.71 -2.85 -19.48
C LEU A 79 11.85 -4.39 -19.47
N GLY A 80 11.60 -5.05 -18.31
CA GLY A 80 11.73 -6.49 -18.16
C GLY A 80 13.15 -6.98 -17.86
N GLU A 81 14.13 -6.08 -17.70
CA GLU A 81 15.54 -6.40 -17.37
C GLU A 81 15.70 -6.64 -15.86
N ILE A 82 15.03 -7.69 -15.35
CA ILE A 82 14.84 -7.90 -13.90
C ILE A 82 16.16 -8.07 -13.14
N GLU A 83 17.12 -8.82 -13.68
CA GLU A 83 18.40 -9.07 -12.98
C GLU A 83 19.21 -7.77 -12.87
N LYS A 84 19.28 -6.96 -13.93
CA LYS A 84 19.93 -5.64 -13.86
C LYS A 84 19.20 -4.68 -12.90
N ALA A 85 17.87 -4.78 -12.81
CA ALA A 85 17.12 -4.00 -11.84
C ALA A 85 17.50 -4.38 -10.39
N LYS A 86 17.69 -5.69 -10.12
CA LYS A 86 18.18 -6.16 -8.81
C LYS A 86 19.56 -5.58 -8.48
N GLU A 87 20.49 -5.63 -9.44
CA GLU A 87 21.84 -5.07 -9.28
C GLU A 87 21.79 -3.56 -8.95
N CYS A 88 20.95 -2.81 -9.66
CA CYS A 88 20.76 -1.38 -9.40
C CYS A 88 20.18 -1.12 -8.00
N TYR A 89 19.16 -1.86 -7.57
CA TYR A 89 18.61 -1.69 -6.21
C TYR A 89 19.62 -2.09 -5.13
N GLN A 90 20.35 -3.19 -5.35
CA GLN A 90 21.41 -3.61 -4.45
C GLN A 90 22.46 -2.52 -4.30
N LYS A 91 22.93 -1.94 -5.42
CA LYS A 91 23.90 -0.84 -5.41
C LYS A 91 23.38 0.40 -4.68
N ALA A 92 22.12 0.76 -4.90
CA ALA A 92 21.48 1.86 -4.19
C ALA A 92 21.47 1.64 -2.66
N ILE A 93 21.17 0.41 -2.20
CA ILE A 93 21.17 0.02 -0.77
C ILE A 93 22.59 -0.02 -0.20
N GLU A 94 23.60 -0.43 -0.98
CA GLU A 94 25.01 -0.39 -0.56
C GLU A 94 25.49 1.04 -0.32
N ILE A 95 25.08 1.98 -1.18
CA ILE A 95 25.42 3.41 -1.06
C ILE A 95 24.65 4.05 0.10
N ASP A 96 23.34 3.84 0.16
CA ASP A 96 22.47 4.35 1.23
C ASP A 96 21.62 3.22 1.80
N PRO A 97 22.08 2.56 2.89
CA PRO A 97 21.34 1.48 3.55
C PRO A 97 19.99 1.92 4.15
N ASP A 98 19.75 3.20 4.33
CA ASP A 98 18.52 3.75 4.85
C ASP A 98 17.56 4.23 3.75
N LEU A 99 17.92 4.06 2.46
CA LEU A 99 17.05 4.41 1.33
C LEU A 99 15.86 3.44 1.23
N PHE A 100 14.78 3.80 1.91
CA PHE A 100 13.56 3.00 1.99
C PHE A 100 13.00 2.61 0.62
N SER A 101 13.02 3.53 -0.37
CA SER A 101 12.48 3.28 -1.70
C SER A 101 13.24 2.17 -2.46
N ALA A 102 14.57 2.11 -2.34
CA ALA A 102 15.38 1.08 -2.96
C ALA A 102 15.13 -0.29 -2.32
N SER A 103 15.10 -0.34 -0.98
CA SER A 103 14.79 -1.56 -0.22
C SER A 103 13.40 -2.10 -0.56
N SER A 104 12.38 -1.23 -0.59
CA SER A 104 11.00 -1.58 -0.97
C SER A 104 10.91 -2.10 -2.41
N ASN A 105 11.54 -1.42 -3.36
CA ASN A 105 11.57 -1.87 -4.77
C ASN A 105 12.26 -3.22 -4.93
N PHE A 106 13.34 -3.46 -4.19
CA PHE A 106 14.07 -4.72 -4.19
C PHE A 106 13.22 -5.87 -3.64
N ALA A 107 12.56 -5.66 -2.49
CA ALA A 107 11.63 -6.63 -1.92
C ALA A 107 10.49 -6.98 -2.89
N ASN A 108 9.93 -6.00 -3.59
CA ASN A 108 8.86 -6.20 -4.56
C ASN A 108 9.22 -7.12 -5.73
N ILE A 109 10.50 -7.21 -6.11
CA ILE A 109 10.91 -8.16 -7.16
C ILE A 109 10.68 -9.59 -6.67
N TYR A 110 11.16 -9.94 -5.48
CA TYR A 110 11.01 -11.30 -4.93
C TYR A 110 9.54 -11.63 -4.65
N ILE A 111 8.78 -10.68 -4.13
CA ILE A 111 7.33 -10.84 -3.89
C ILE A 111 6.60 -11.17 -5.20
N SER A 112 6.91 -10.46 -6.28
CA SER A 112 6.23 -10.65 -7.55
C SER A 112 6.59 -11.95 -8.28
N GLN A 113 7.72 -12.56 -7.96
CA GLN A 113 8.17 -13.82 -8.53
C GLN A 113 7.49 -15.04 -7.89
N LEU A 114 7.12 -14.97 -6.62
CA LEU A 114 6.49 -16.05 -5.83
C LEU A 114 7.30 -17.37 -5.82
N THR A 115 8.61 -17.30 -5.96
CA THR A 115 9.49 -18.47 -6.05
C THR A 115 10.33 -18.69 -4.81
N ASP A 116 10.66 -17.62 -4.10
CA ASP A 116 11.51 -17.64 -2.91
C ASP A 116 10.84 -16.81 -1.80
N PHE A 117 10.05 -17.48 -0.98
CA PHE A 117 9.29 -16.86 0.11
C PHE A 117 10.19 -16.32 1.21
N GLU A 118 11.25 -17.05 1.53
CA GLU A 118 12.16 -16.66 2.60
C GLU A 118 12.85 -15.34 2.27
N THR A 119 13.42 -15.22 1.08
CA THR A 119 14.04 -13.99 0.62
C THR A 119 13.02 -12.85 0.49
N ALA A 120 11.82 -13.10 -0.04
CA ALA A 120 10.78 -12.08 -0.14
C ALA A 120 10.40 -11.52 1.23
N ILE A 121 10.18 -12.37 2.22
CA ILE A 121 9.84 -12.00 3.60
C ILE A 121 11.02 -11.28 4.26
N CYS A 122 12.24 -11.78 4.09
CA CYS A 122 13.44 -11.17 4.64
C CYS A 122 13.61 -9.74 4.13
N LYS A 123 13.59 -9.52 2.81
CA LYS A 123 13.77 -8.20 2.21
C LYS A 123 12.66 -7.21 2.59
N SER A 124 11.42 -7.65 2.67
CA SER A 124 10.32 -6.82 3.15
C SER A 124 10.50 -6.42 4.62
N ASN A 125 10.94 -7.34 5.47
CA ASN A 125 11.21 -7.04 6.88
C ASN A 125 12.42 -6.13 7.06
N GLU A 126 13.44 -6.20 6.20
CA GLU A 126 14.55 -5.24 6.17
C GLU A 126 14.02 -3.82 5.89
N THR A 127 13.14 -3.66 4.92
CA THR A 127 12.48 -2.38 4.62
C THR A 127 11.69 -1.85 5.81
N LEU A 128 10.93 -2.72 6.51
CA LEU A 128 10.20 -2.32 7.71
C LEU A 128 11.16 -1.86 8.84
N LYS A 129 12.31 -2.53 9.00
CA LYS A 129 13.33 -2.11 9.98
C LYS A 129 13.88 -0.71 9.67
N ILE A 130 14.08 -0.37 8.39
CA ILE A 130 14.50 0.98 7.98
C ILE A 130 13.44 2.00 8.42
N TYR A 131 12.15 1.72 8.18
CA TYR A 131 11.07 2.59 8.64
C TYR A 131 11.12 2.80 10.15
N HIS A 132 11.16 1.73 10.95
CA HIS A 132 11.17 1.85 12.41
C HIS A 132 12.43 2.52 12.94
N LYS A 133 13.62 2.21 12.40
CA LYS A 133 14.89 2.87 12.76
C LYS A 133 14.81 4.38 12.58
N ASN A 134 14.25 4.81 11.45
CA ASN A 134 14.19 6.20 11.05
C ASN A 134 12.87 6.89 11.45
N TYR A 135 12.04 6.23 12.27
CA TYR A 135 10.78 6.82 12.73
C TYR A 135 11.01 8.17 13.42
N LYS A 136 10.29 9.17 12.93
CA LYS A 136 10.32 10.54 13.48
C LYS A 136 8.88 11.08 13.55
N PHE A 137 8.62 11.86 14.58
CA PHE A 137 7.38 12.63 14.64
C PHE A 137 7.43 13.81 13.65
N ILE A 138 6.39 13.94 12.83
CA ILE A 138 6.28 15.06 11.89
C ILE A 138 5.95 16.32 12.68
N ASN A 139 6.82 17.32 12.64
CA ASN A 139 6.67 18.58 13.40
C ASN A 139 6.36 18.33 14.88
N GLN A 140 7.07 17.38 15.51
CA GLN A 140 6.85 16.99 16.91
C GLN A 140 5.37 16.64 17.21
N SER A 141 4.69 16.01 16.28
CA SER A 141 3.27 15.68 16.44
C SER A 141 2.94 14.27 15.97
N ILE A 142 1.87 13.70 16.53
CA ILE A 142 1.29 12.41 16.15
C ILE A 142 -0.21 12.59 15.86
N ALA A 143 -0.73 11.87 14.87
CA ALA A 143 -2.17 11.87 14.63
C ALA A 143 -2.91 11.15 15.76
N LEU A 144 -4.00 11.72 16.24
CA LEU A 144 -4.78 11.17 17.36
C LEU A 144 -5.21 9.71 17.08
N PHE A 145 -5.72 9.42 15.87
CA PHE A 145 -6.16 8.06 15.52
C PHE A 145 -4.99 7.06 15.49
N LYS A 146 -3.78 7.52 15.13
CA LYS A 146 -2.57 6.69 15.13
C LYS A 146 -2.14 6.37 16.56
N LEU A 147 -2.13 7.38 17.44
CA LEU A 147 -1.80 7.17 18.85
C LEU A 147 -2.80 6.21 19.51
N LYS A 148 -4.12 6.38 19.25
CA LYS A 148 -5.17 5.47 19.73
C LYS A 148 -4.95 4.04 19.24
N HIS A 149 -4.66 3.86 17.96
CA HIS A 149 -4.34 2.53 17.42
C HIS A 149 -3.12 1.92 18.10
N ASP A 150 -2.04 2.69 18.26
CA ASP A 150 -0.78 2.16 18.77
C ASP A 150 -0.87 1.77 20.26
N ILE A 151 -1.64 2.53 21.06
CA ILE A 151 -1.87 2.16 22.45
C ILE A 151 -2.78 0.94 22.58
N GLU A 152 -3.84 0.83 21.76
CA GLU A 152 -4.67 -0.37 21.72
C GLU A 152 -3.85 -1.60 21.34
N GLN A 153 -2.96 -1.48 20.32
CA GLN A 153 -2.04 -2.56 19.95
C GLN A 153 -1.08 -2.90 21.08
N ALA A 154 -0.51 -1.90 21.74
CA ALA A 154 0.42 -2.13 22.87
C ALA A 154 -0.28 -2.84 24.05
N ASN A 155 -1.49 -2.42 24.40
CA ASN A 155 -2.30 -3.08 25.43
C ASN A 155 -2.65 -4.53 25.02
N TYR A 156 -3.04 -4.76 23.74
CA TYR A 156 -3.30 -6.10 23.22
C TYR A 156 -2.04 -6.98 23.33
N LEU A 157 -0.88 -6.50 22.89
CA LEU A 157 0.39 -7.24 22.95
C LEU A 157 0.78 -7.55 24.40
N ASN A 158 0.61 -6.60 25.30
CA ASN A 158 0.89 -6.79 26.73
C ASN A 158 -0.04 -7.84 27.36
N SER A 159 -1.35 -7.81 27.03
CA SER A 159 -2.33 -8.82 27.48
C SER A 159 -2.02 -10.24 26.99
N LYS A 160 -1.35 -10.37 25.84
CA LYS A 160 -0.88 -11.63 25.27
C LYS A 160 0.54 -12.02 25.73
N ASN A 161 1.11 -11.31 26.71
CA ASN A 161 2.44 -11.52 27.25
C ASN A 161 3.61 -11.35 26.25
N TYR A 162 3.44 -10.57 25.20
CA TYR A 162 4.55 -10.19 24.32
C TYR A 162 5.45 -9.17 25.03
N LYS A 163 6.70 -9.55 25.26
CA LYS A 163 7.69 -8.68 25.90
C LYS A 163 8.38 -7.80 24.85
N ILE A 164 7.94 -6.54 24.74
CA ILE A 164 8.54 -5.56 23.85
C ILE A 164 9.13 -4.43 24.69
N ASN A 165 10.41 -4.15 24.50
CA ASN A 165 11.09 -3.10 25.25
C ASN A 165 10.42 -1.74 25.04
N GLY A 166 10.15 -1.04 26.15
CA GLY A 166 9.52 0.28 26.17
C GLY A 166 7.99 0.26 26.07
N ILE A 167 7.33 -0.92 26.07
CA ILE A 167 5.87 -1.02 25.92
C ILE A 167 5.13 -0.40 27.11
N ASP A 168 5.57 -0.66 28.35
CA ASP A 168 4.89 -0.15 29.55
C ASP A 168 4.99 1.36 29.67
N GLU A 169 6.17 1.93 29.41
CA GLU A 169 6.38 3.38 29.38
C GLU A 169 5.60 4.05 28.25
N PHE A 170 5.54 3.37 27.09
CA PHE A 170 4.72 3.84 25.96
C PHE A 170 3.23 3.90 26.34
N ILE A 171 2.68 2.84 26.92
CA ILE A 171 1.28 2.77 27.34
C ILE A 171 0.99 3.89 28.33
N LYS A 172 1.80 4.02 29.39
CA LYS A 172 1.63 5.07 30.40
C LYS A 172 1.61 6.46 29.79
N THR A 173 2.64 6.81 29.01
CA THR A 173 2.76 8.15 28.39
C THR A 173 1.63 8.42 27.40
N ALA A 174 1.25 7.43 26.60
CA ALA A 174 0.17 7.57 25.62
C ALA A 174 -1.20 7.76 26.28
N ASP A 175 -1.47 7.05 27.40
CA ASP A 175 -2.70 7.25 28.20
C ASP A 175 -2.75 8.65 28.81
N GLU A 176 -1.64 9.16 29.35
CA GLU A 176 -1.56 10.53 29.88
C GLU A 176 -1.84 11.58 28.79
N ILE A 177 -1.29 11.38 27.57
CA ILE A 177 -1.53 12.24 26.42
C ILE A 177 -3.01 12.17 26.00
N LEU A 178 -3.60 10.98 25.87
CA LEU A 178 -5.00 10.81 25.52
C LEU A 178 -5.93 11.44 26.56
N GLY A 179 -5.71 11.22 27.84
CA GLY A 179 -6.50 11.82 28.92
C GLY A 179 -6.45 13.35 28.92
N ARG A 180 -5.30 13.95 28.56
CA ARG A 180 -5.18 15.40 28.34
C ARG A 180 -6.01 15.90 27.15
N GLU A 181 -6.06 15.11 26.07
CA GLU A 181 -6.78 15.48 24.84
C GLU A 181 -8.29 15.24 24.94
N GLU A 182 -8.73 14.25 25.73
CA GLU A 182 -10.14 13.95 25.99
C GLU A 182 -10.87 15.07 26.72
N ASN A 183 -10.17 15.89 27.47
CA ASN A 183 -10.70 17.06 28.15
C ASN A 183 -10.85 18.27 27.22
N LYS A 184 -10.52 18.19 25.94
CA LYS A 184 -10.68 19.28 24.96
C LYS A 184 -11.94 19.05 24.13
N GLU A 185 -12.75 20.10 23.94
CA GLU A 185 -14.05 20.07 23.24
C GLU A 185 -14.01 19.48 21.81
N ASP A 186 -12.84 19.29 21.21
CA ASP A 186 -12.66 18.89 19.82
C ASP A 186 -12.24 17.42 19.65
N ILE A 187 -12.67 16.54 20.56
CA ILE A 187 -12.32 15.11 20.59
C ILE A 187 -12.82 14.35 19.34
N ASN A 188 -13.86 14.87 18.67
CA ASN A 188 -14.42 14.28 17.46
C ASN A 188 -13.62 14.64 16.18
N ASN A 189 -12.67 15.56 16.28
CA ASN A 189 -11.78 15.90 15.17
C ASN A 189 -10.58 14.94 15.10
N TYR A 190 -10.79 13.76 14.60
CA TYR A 190 -9.76 12.72 14.49
C TYR A 190 -8.66 13.00 13.44
N SER A 191 -8.81 14.02 12.61
CA SER A 191 -7.71 14.55 11.80
C SER A 191 -6.71 15.37 12.62
N LYS A 192 -7.02 15.57 13.90
CA LYS A 192 -6.21 16.31 14.85
C LYS A 192 -4.85 15.65 15.03
N ARG A 193 -3.82 16.46 14.91
CA ARG A 193 -2.47 16.08 15.33
C ARG A 193 -2.19 16.66 16.72
N ILE A 194 -1.65 15.82 17.58
CA ILE A 194 -1.29 16.18 18.96
C ILE A 194 0.15 16.60 18.94
N LEU A 195 0.43 17.82 19.46
CA LEU A 195 1.79 18.29 19.70
C LEU A 195 2.36 17.58 20.94
N LEU A 196 3.57 17.10 20.81
CA LEU A 196 4.31 16.39 21.86
C LEU A 196 5.47 17.26 22.36
N ASN A 197 5.72 17.22 23.65
CA ASN A 197 6.93 17.77 24.21
C ASN A 197 8.10 16.76 24.11
N ASN A 198 9.32 17.18 24.46
CA ASN A 198 10.50 16.34 24.33
C ASN A 198 10.47 15.12 25.24
N ASP A 199 9.89 15.21 26.43
CA ASP A 199 9.82 14.09 27.37
C ASP A 199 8.84 13.02 26.84
N GLU A 200 7.68 13.42 26.35
CA GLU A 200 6.71 12.55 25.68
C GLU A 200 7.35 11.86 24.47
N ILE A 201 8.07 12.60 23.62
CA ILE A 201 8.79 12.03 22.47
C ILE A 201 9.80 10.97 22.92
N ASN A 202 10.60 11.25 23.95
CA ASN A 202 11.61 10.34 24.45
C ASN A 202 11.00 9.07 25.06
N SER A 203 9.84 9.16 25.70
CA SER A 203 9.12 8.02 26.29
C SER A 203 8.42 7.15 25.22
N LEU A 204 7.90 7.75 24.15
CA LEU A 204 7.18 7.02 23.08
C LEU A 204 8.13 6.32 22.10
N LEU A 205 9.27 6.93 21.75
CA LEU A 205 10.17 6.46 20.69
C LEU A 205 10.75 5.05 20.92
N PRO A 206 11.13 4.62 22.14
CA PRO A 206 11.70 3.28 22.35
C PRO A 206 10.78 2.16 21.88
N TYR A 207 9.47 2.27 22.11
CA TYR A 207 8.48 1.32 21.61
C TYR A 207 8.18 1.51 20.11
N LEU A 208 7.99 2.76 19.65
CA LEU A 208 7.64 3.03 18.26
C LEU A 208 8.74 2.58 17.28
N LYS A 209 10.00 2.69 17.65
CA LYS A 209 11.15 2.22 16.86
C LYS A 209 11.39 0.70 16.91
N LYS A 210 10.69 -0.04 17.76
CA LYS A 210 10.82 -1.50 17.79
C LYS A 210 10.07 -2.16 16.67
N ASN A 211 10.80 -3.02 15.95
CA ASN A 211 10.18 -3.95 15.01
C ASN A 211 9.65 -5.16 15.78
N HIS A 212 8.42 -5.55 15.52
CA HIS A 212 7.80 -6.78 16.02
C HIS A 212 6.88 -7.34 14.96
N THR A 213 7.14 -8.58 14.53
CA THR A 213 6.38 -9.25 13.46
C THR A 213 6.03 -10.65 13.94
N TYR A 214 4.75 -10.97 13.89
CA TYR A 214 4.26 -12.32 14.19
C TYR A 214 4.71 -13.29 13.10
N GLN A 215 5.24 -14.44 13.50
CA GLN A 215 5.59 -15.51 12.58
C GLN A 215 4.40 -16.44 12.43
N THR A 216 3.74 -16.39 11.27
CA THR A 216 2.61 -17.28 10.99
C THR A 216 3.08 -18.73 10.87
N LYS A 217 2.22 -19.67 11.27
CA LYS A 217 2.45 -21.08 10.99
C LYS A 217 2.34 -21.35 9.50
N THR A 218 3.08 -22.33 9.02
CA THR A 218 2.90 -22.85 7.66
C THR A 218 1.62 -23.68 7.59
N ILE A 219 0.77 -23.43 6.61
CA ILE A 219 -0.46 -24.19 6.39
C ILE A 219 -0.14 -25.43 5.53
N SER A 220 -0.57 -26.62 5.99
CA SER A 220 -0.50 -27.81 5.17
C SER A 220 -1.67 -27.83 4.17
N GLY A 221 -1.38 -27.65 2.89
CA GLY A 221 -2.39 -27.58 1.84
C GLY A 221 -2.67 -26.13 1.39
N SER A 222 -3.91 -25.85 1.01
CA SER A 222 -4.28 -24.55 0.46
C SER A 222 -4.76 -23.57 1.54
N CYS A 223 -4.34 -22.32 1.41
CA CYS A 223 -4.84 -21.22 2.23
C CYS A 223 -6.26 -20.77 1.81
N ILE A 224 -6.66 -21.00 0.56
CA ILE A 224 -8.04 -20.76 0.12
C ILE A 224 -8.91 -22.00 0.33
N ASN A 225 -10.21 -21.82 0.51
CA ASN A 225 -11.14 -22.86 0.90
C ASN A 225 -11.19 -24.00 -0.11
N GLN A 226 -10.75 -25.19 0.29
CA GLN A 226 -10.68 -26.37 -0.57
C GLN A 226 -12.06 -27.02 -0.86
N LYS A 227 -13.10 -26.66 -0.12
CA LYS A 227 -14.47 -27.19 -0.33
C LYS A 227 -15.17 -26.53 -1.52
N LYS A 228 -14.60 -25.45 -2.07
CA LYS A 228 -15.17 -24.75 -3.22
C LYS A 228 -14.66 -25.33 -4.53
N ASN A 229 -15.54 -25.41 -5.53
CA ASN A 229 -15.13 -25.63 -6.91
C ASN A 229 -14.63 -24.31 -7.52
N TRP A 230 -13.32 -24.11 -7.49
CA TRP A 230 -12.70 -22.86 -7.95
C TRP A 230 -12.77 -22.68 -9.46
N LEU A 231 -12.91 -23.75 -10.23
CA LEU A 231 -13.12 -23.66 -11.69
C LEU A 231 -14.48 -23.10 -12.02
N ASP A 232 -15.52 -23.49 -11.27
CA ASP A 232 -16.86 -22.90 -11.44
C ASP A 232 -16.86 -21.41 -11.07
N VAL A 233 -16.16 -21.04 -9.98
CA VAL A 233 -15.99 -19.63 -9.57
C VAL A 233 -15.29 -18.84 -10.68
N GLU A 234 -14.24 -19.40 -11.29
CA GLU A 234 -13.51 -18.78 -12.39
C GLU A 234 -14.39 -18.58 -13.62
N ASP A 235 -15.09 -19.62 -14.03
CA ASP A 235 -15.99 -19.58 -15.19
C ASP A 235 -17.17 -18.62 -14.96
N GLU A 236 -17.75 -18.58 -13.76
CA GLU A 236 -18.80 -17.62 -13.40
C GLU A 236 -18.30 -16.17 -13.52
N TYR A 237 -17.12 -15.88 -12.98
CA TYR A 237 -16.52 -14.54 -13.08
C TYR A 237 -16.23 -14.14 -14.54
N LEU A 238 -15.61 -15.02 -15.32
CA LEU A 238 -15.24 -14.75 -16.70
C LEU A 238 -16.46 -14.56 -17.62
N ASN A 239 -17.57 -15.22 -17.32
CA ASN A 239 -18.83 -15.10 -18.06
C ASN A 239 -19.75 -14.00 -17.50
N SER A 240 -19.42 -13.41 -16.35
CA SER A 240 -20.18 -12.30 -15.76
C SER A 240 -20.06 -11.04 -16.62
N ALA A 241 -21.19 -10.44 -16.97
CA ALA A 241 -21.25 -9.21 -17.77
C ALA A 241 -20.49 -8.05 -17.12
N ASN A 242 -20.50 -7.99 -15.79
CA ASN A 242 -19.93 -6.88 -15.03
C ASN A 242 -18.54 -7.18 -14.45
N GLN A 243 -18.06 -8.44 -14.52
CA GLN A 243 -16.80 -8.84 -13.90
C GLN A 243 -16.64 -8.32 -12.44
N ILE A 244 -17.71 -8.41 -11.67
CA ILE A 244 -17.75 -8.10 -10.24
C ILE A 244 -18.42 -9.28 -9.55
N MET A 245 -17.71 -9.91 -8.62
CA MET A 245 -18.18 -11.10 -7.88
C MET A 245 -17.74 -11.03 -6.43
N TYR A 246 -18.53 -11.60 -5.52
CA TYR A 246 -18.07 -11.86 -4.15
C TYR A 246 -18.07 -13.37 -3.87
N ILE A 247 -17.15 -13.79 -3.02
CA ILE A 247 -16.89 -15.18 -2.68
C ILE A 247 -16.91 -15.29 -1.16
N ASP A 248 -17.96 -15.88 -0.61
CA ASP A 248 -18.06 -16.17 0.83
C ASP A 248 -17.15 -17.35 1.20
N ASP A 249 -16.73 -17.42 2.45
CA ASP A 249 -15.84 -18.47 2.96
C ASP A 249 -14.60 -18.65 2.07
N PHE A 250 -13.91 -17.56 1.82
CA PHE A 250 -12.79 -17.47 0.87
C PHE A 250 -11.56 -18.24 1.35
N LEU A 251 -11.10 -17.96 2.57
CA LEU A 251 -9.94 -18.62 3.16
C LEU A 251 -10.34 -19.89 3.92
N SER A 252 -9.40 -20.81 4.10
CA SER A 252 -9.50 -21.87 5.09
C SER A 252 -9.50 -21.28 6.50
N ASP A 253 -10.13 -21.95 7.46
CA ASP A 253 -10.24 -21.49 8.85
C ASP A 253 -8.85 -21.27 9.47
N GLU A 254 -7.90 -22.16 9.18
CA GLU A 254 -6.53 -22.07 9.67
C GLU A 254 -5.79 -20.85 9.09
N ALA A 255 -5.86 -20.65 7.78
CA ALA A 255 -5.25 -19.49 7.13
C ALA A 255 -5.85 -18.18 7.62
N LEU A 256 -7.16 -18.12 7.78
CA LEU A 256 -7.89 -16.96 8.29
C LEU A 256 -7.46 -16.60 9.72
N LYS A 257 -7.35 -17.60 10.59
CA LYS A 257 -6.89 -17.42 11.99
C LYS A 257 -5.46 -16.87 12.05
N GLU A 258 -4.54 -17.49 11.33
CA GLU A 258 -3.13 -17.07 11.31
C GLU A 258 -2.94 -15.67 10.69
N LEU A 259 -3.68 -15.36 9.62
CA LEU A 259 -3.65 -14.05 8.98
C LEU A 259 -4.21 -12.95 9.89
N ARG A 260 -5.27 -13.27 10.64
CA ARG A 260 -5.83 -12.37 11.63
C ARG A 260 -4.85 -12.12 12.77
N GLU A 261 -4.24 -13.17 13.32
CA GLU A 261 -3.23 -13.04 14.38
C GLU A 261 -2.02 -12.22 13.90
N PHE A 262 -1.54 -12.47 12.68
CA PHE A 262 -0.51 -11.63 12.06
C PHE A 262 -0.91 -10.16 12.04
N SER A 263 -2.14 -9.87 11.66
CA SER A 263 -2.65 -8.50 11.51
C SER A 263 -2.88 -7.78 12.84
N LEU A 264 -3.12 -8.53 13.92
CA LEU A 264 -3.28 -7.97 15.28
C LEU A 264 -1.94 -7.79 15.98
N VAL A 265 -1.03 -8.75 15.85
CA VAL A 265 0.23 -8.79 16.62
C VAL A 265 1.34 -7.99 15.95
N SER A 266 1.41 -7.98 14.61
CA SER A 266 2.54 -7.36 13.89
C SER A 266 2.48 -5.84 13.89
N LYS A 267 3.59 -5.20 14.20
CA LYS A 267 3.76 -3.74 14.13
C LYS A 267 4.08 -3.29 12.70
N VAL A 268 3.12 -3.45 11.81
CA VAL A 268 3.23 -3.17 10.36
C VAL A 268 2.33 -2.03 9.89
N TRP A 269 1.46 -1.51 10.75
CA TRP A 269 0.46 -0.48 10.45
C TRP A 269 1.05 0.92 10.59
N TYR A 270 1.91 1.30 9.66
CA TYR A 270 2.71 2.52 9.80
C TYR A 270 2.26 3.67 8.89
N LYS A 271 1.56 3.41 7.78
CA LYS A 271 1.17 4.47 6.84
C LYS A 271 -0.13 5.12 7.29
N GLU A 272 -0.04 6.36 7.72
CA GLU A 272 -1.21 7.18 8.10
C GLU A 272 -1.93 7.73 6.85
N TYR A 273 -3.26 7.68 6.86
CA TYR A 273 -4.12 8.29 5.86
C TYR A 273 -5.11 9.26 6.51
N ASN A 274 -5.39 10.39 5.84
CA ASN A 274 -6.24 11.46 6.37
C ASN A 274 -7.65 11.01 6.74
N ASN A 275 -8.15 9.94 6.12
CA ASN A 275 -9.46 9.34 6.42
C ASN A 275 -9.38 8.31 7.57
N LYS A 276 -8.46 8.45 8.52
CA LYS A 276 -8.36 7.68 9.77
C LYS A 276 -8.23 6.16 9.59
N TYR A 277 -7.44 5.73 8.63
CA TYR A 277 -7.04 4.34 8.51
C TYR A 277 -5.53 4.23 8.35
N LEU A 278 -5.02 3.08 8.71
CA LEU A 278 -3.61 2.75 8.61
C LEU A 278 -3.39 1.75 7.49
N GLY A 279 -2.33 1.97 6.72
CA GLY A 279 -1.89 1.05 5.68
C GLY A 279 -0.65 0.27 6.10
N ALA A 280 -0.57 -0.96 5.59
CA ALA A 280 0.58 -1.84 5.69
C ALA A 280 0.81 -2.51 4.33
N PHE A 281 2.05 -2.58 3.86
CA PHE A 281 2.36 -2.98 2.49
C PHE A 281 3.29 -4.19 2.44
N SER A 282 3.10 -5.02 1.41
CA SER A 282 3.84 -6.27 1.21
C SER A 282 5.37 -6.08 1.12
N ASP A 283 5.82 -4.96 0.61
CA ASP A 283 7.23 -4.61 0.45
C ASP A 283 7.89 -4.01 1.71
N SER A 284 7.12 -3.84 2.76
CA SER A 284 7.57 -3.22 4.00
C SER A 284 6.90 -3.82 5.25
N GLY A 285 6.98 -5.13 5.34
CA GLY A 285 6.63 -5.92 6.54
C GLY A 285 5.23 -6.53 6.56
N PHE A 286 4.29 -6.10 5.71
CA PHE A 286 2.97 -6.74 5.63
C PHE A 286 3.04 -7.99 4.76
N ILE A 287 3.80 -8.99 5.22
CA ILE A 287 4.07 -10.22 4.49
C ILE A 287 4.31 -11.39 5.46
N SER A 288 3.82 -12.55 5.09
CA SER A 288 4.07 -13.82 5.76
C SER A 288 3.98 -14.96 4.73
N PRO A 289 4.39 -16.18 5.06
CA PRO A 289 4.18 -17.35 4.20
C PRO A 289 2.74 -17.48 3.70
N ILE A 290 1.75 -17.18 4.56
CA ILE A 290 0.32 -17.29 4.21
C ILE A 290 -0.07 -16.28 3.13
N HIS A 291 0.40 -15.03 3.21
CA HIS A 291 0.13 -14.04 2.18
C HIS A 291 0.61 -14.48 0.80
N LEU A 292 1.80 -15.07 0.73
CA LEU A 292 2.38 -15.56 -0.52
C LEU A 292 1.69 -16.83 -1.00
N GLN A 293 1.33 -17.74 -0.08
CA GLN A 293 0.60 -18.97 -0.41
C GLN A 293 -0.78 -18.64 -0.98
N ILE A 294 -1.52 -17.67 -0.43
CA ILE A 294 -2.80 -17.20 -1.00
C ILE A 294 -2.62 -16.80 -2.48
N ALA A 295 -1.57 -16.07 -2.81
CA ALA A 295 -1.31 -15.67 -4.19
C ALA A 295 -0.99 -16.86 -5.12
N ILE A 296 -0.26 -17.86 -4.63
CA ILE A 296 0.00 -19.11 -5.38
C ILE A 296 -1.28 -19.90 -5.55
N ASP A 297 -2.06 -20.08 -4.49
CA ASP A 297 -3.31 -20.83 -4.54
C ASP A 297 -4.29 -20.21 -5.54
N LEU A 298 -4.40 -18.89 -5.56
CA LEU A 298 -5.20 -18.16 -6.56
C LEU A 298 -4.73 -18.46 -7.99
N LYS A 299 -3.41 -18.44 -8.24
CA LYS A 299 -2.86 -18.76 -9.58
C LYS A 299 -3.08 -20.22 -9.99
N GLN A 300 -3.06 -21.13 -9.03
CA GLN A 300 -3.27 -22.57 -9.28
C GLN A 300 -4.75 -22.94 -9.43
N LYS A 301 -5.63 -22.32 -8.64
CA LYS A 301 -7.05 -22.67 -8.58
C LYS A 301 -7.91 -21.89 -9.58
N LEU A 302 -7.45 -20.68 -10.00
CA LEU A 302 -8.07 -19.84 -11.01
C LEU A 302 -7.03 -19.53 -12.11
N PRO A 303 -6.60 -20.57 -12.87
CA PRO A 303 -5.45 -20.46 -13.77
C PRO A 303 -5.68 -19.56 -14.99
N LYS A 304 -6.92 -19.45 -15.49
CA LYS A 304 -7.26 -18.55 -16.61
C LYS A 304 -7.21 -17.09 -16.18
N LEU A 305 -7.62 -16.83 -14.92
CA LEU A 305 -7.76 -15.48 -14.38
C LEU A 305 -6.43 -14.93 -13.85
N PHE A 306 -5.76 -15.67 -12.96
CA PHE A 306 -4.55 -15.20 -12.29
C PHE A 306 -3.26 -15.80 -12.85
N GLY A 307 -3.33 -16.96 -13.53
CA GLY A 307 -2.17 -17.64 -14.09
C GLY A 307 -1.29 -16.75 -14.98
N PRO A 308 -1.84 -16.02 -15.96
CA PRO A 308 -1.09 -15.15 -16.85
C PRO A 308 -0.45 -13.93 -16.18
N HIS A 309 -0.95 -13.55 -15.00
CA HIS A 309 -0.60 -12.30 -14.36
C HIS A 309 0.40 -12.48 -13.21
N LYS A 310 1.40 -11.59 -13.14
CA LYS A 310 2.26 -11.49 -11.97
C LYS A 310 1.50 -10.85 -10.82
N LEU A 311 1.82 -11.27 -9.60
CA LEU A 311 1.41 -10.53 -8.40
C LEU A 311 2.08 -9.15 -8.45
N GLY A 312 1.29 -8.09 -8.54
CA GLY A 312 1.79 -6.74 -8.60
C GLY A 312 2.18 -6.22 -7.21
N ARG A 313 1.24 -6.27 -6.29
CA ARG A 313 1.38 -5.84 -4.90
C ARG A 313 0.19 -6.36 -4.08
N PHE A 314 0.38 -6.49 -2.77
CA PHE A 314 -0.73 -6.62 -1.83
C PHE A 314 -0.49 -5.73 -0.61
N TRP A 315 -1.57 -5.40 0.08
CA TRP A 315 -1.55 -4.56 1.27
C TRP A 315 -2.73 -4.85 2.18
N GLY A 316 -2.62 -4.37 3.41
CA GLY A 316 -3.72 -4.32 4.36
C GLY A 316 -4.08 -2.88 4.71
N PHE A 317 -5.37 -2.65 4.98
CA PHE A 317 -5.86 -1.44 5.59
C PHE A 317 -6.60 -1.78 6.88
N LYS A 318 -6.28 -1.06 7.95
CA LYS A 318 -6.90 -1.18 9.27
C LYS A 318 -7.57 0.14 9.62
N TYR A 319 -8.86 0.09 9.79
CA TYR A 319 -9.69 1.26 9.92
C TYR A 319 -9.99 1.58 11.39
N ASP A 320 -10.18 2.87 11.69
CA ASP A 320 -10.81 3.27 12.93
C ASP A 320 -12.24 2.75 12.99
N SER A 321 -12.72 2.38 14.18
CA SER A 321 -14.01 1.71 14.36
C SER A 321 -15.22 2.59 14.06
N MET A 322 -15.09 3.93 14.17
CA MET A 322 -16.21 4.88 14.03
C MET A 322 -15.94 5.89 12.92
N LEU A 323 -15.61 5.42 11.74
CA LEU A 323 -15.06 6.28 10.72
C LEU A 323 -16.08 7.01 9.84
N GLY A 324 -17.26 6.48 9.67
CA GLY A 324 -18.24 6.94 8.67
C GLY A 324 -17.82 6.61 7.23
N LYS A 325 -16.76 7.22 6.71
CA LYS A 325 -16.23 6.91 5.35
C LYS A 325 -14.79 6.43 5.41
N GLY A 326 -14.47 5.38 4.65
CA GLY A 326 -13.11 4.88 4.49
C GLY A 326 -12.40 5.48 3.26
N ILE A 327 -11.92 4.64 2.36
CA ILE A 327 -11.21 5.07 1.16
C ILE A 327 -12.19 5.70 0.17
N ASN A 328 -11.83 6.87 -0.35
CA ASN A 328 -12.60 7.58 -1.36
C ASN A 328 -12.59 6.83 -2.70
N VAL A 329 -13.53 7.20 -3.57
CA VAL A 329 -13.65 6.63 -4.91
C VAL A 329 -12.35 6.74 -5.71
N HIS A 330 -11.90 5.60 -6.24
CA HIS A 330 -10.69 5.48 -7.05
C HIS A 330 -10.73 4.21 -7.91
N ALA A 331 -9.78 4.07 -8.83
CA ALA A 331 -9.48 2.83 -9.51
C ALA A 331 -8.01 2.47 -9.30
N ASP A 332 -7.66 1.20 -9.50
CA ASP A 332 -6.29 0.72 -9.34
C ASP A 332 -5.58 0.48 -10.68
N PHE A 333 -4.26 0.30 -10.62
CA PHE A 333 -3.39 0.15 -11.79
C PHE A 333 -3.28 -1.30 -12.30
N ALA A 334 -3.90 -2.25 -11.62
CA ALA A 334 -3.80 -3.67 -11.95
C ALA A 334 -4.83 -4.10 -13.00
N ILE A 335 -4.85 -5.39 -13.35
CA ILE A 335 -5.88 -6.00 -14.18
C ILE A 335 -6.99 -6.54 -13.28
N HIS A 336 -6.62 -7.34 -12.26
CA HIS A 336 -7.55 -7.92 -11.32
C HIS A 336 -7.29 -7.40 -9.91
N ASN A 337 -8.36 -7.08 -9.21
CA ASN A 337 -8.38 -6.65 -7.83
C ASN A 337 -9.16 -7.67 -7.01
N LEU A 338 -8.54 -8.19 -5.96
CA LEU A 338 -9.16 -9.06 -4.97
C LEU A 338 -9.06 -8.40 -3.60
N ASN A 339 -10.21 -8.04 -3.04
CA ASN A 339 -10.33 -7.54 -1.66
C ASN A 339 -10.98 -8.58 -0.78
N PHE A 340 -10.51 -8.77 0.46
CA PHE A 340 -11.20 -9.64 1.43
C PHE A 340 -11.05 -9.14 2.86
N TRP A 341 -12.00 -9.55 3.71
CA TRP A 341 -12.12 -9.06 5.07
C TRP A 341 -11.90 -10.16 6.10
N ILE A 342 -11.20 -9.82 7.19
CA ILE A 342 -10.79 -10.79 8.22
C ILE A 342 -11.22 -10.42 9.64
N THR A 343 -12.02 -9.37 9.83
CA THR A 343 -12.60 -9.01 11.12
C THR A 343 -13.94 -9.74 11.30
N PRO A 344 -14.19 -10.44 12.41
CA PRO A 344 -15.45 -11.18 12.62
C PRO A 344 -16.71 -10.31 12.55
N ASP A 345 -17.82 -10.90 12.09
CA ASP A 345 -19.09 -10.21 11.84
C ASP A 345 -19.71 -9.60 13.11
N GLU A 346 -19.43 -10.18 14.30
CA GLU A 346 -19.91 -9.67 15.59
C GLU A 346 -19.37 -8.30 15.96
N TYR A 347 -18.33 -7.83 15.27
CA TYR A 347 -17.79 -6.48 15.45
C TYR A 347 -18.43 -5.45 14.52
N ASN A 348 -19.14 -5.85 13.47
CA ASN A 348 -19.85 -4.94 12.58
C ASN A 348 -21.21 -4.57 13.17
N ASN A 349 -21.42 -3.31 13.53
CA ASN A 349 -22.68 -2.82 14.10
C ASN A 349 -23.79 -2.70 13.04
N ASN A 350 -23.43 -2.57 11.77
CA ASN A 350 -24.37 -2.45 10.66
C ASN A 350 -24.12 -3.52 9.59
N LYS A 351 -24.89 -4.60 9.61
CA LYS A 351 -24.74 -5.75 8.69
C LYS A 351 -24.91 -5.40 7.20
N ASN A 352 -25.49 -4.25 6.87
CA ASN A 352 -25.75 -3.82 5.51
C ASN A 352 -24.66 -2.89 4.94
N SER A 353 -23.68 -2.51 5.76
CA SER A 353 -22.58 -1.61 5.39
C SER A 353 -21.20 -2.17 5.77
N GLY A 354 -20.18 -1.35 5.68
CA GLY A 354 -18.80 -1.74 6.02
C GLY A 354 -18.07 -2.49 4.92
N GLY A 355 -18.69 -2.73 3.78
CA GLY A 355 -18.13 -3.44 2.65
C GLY A 355 -17.45 -2.57 1.60
N LEU A 356 -17.81 -2.79 0.34
CA LEU A 356 -17.24 -2.12 -0.82
C LEU A 356 -18.33 -1.71 -1.80
N LYS A 357 -18.24 -0.51 -2.35
CA LYS A 357 -19.01 -0.05 -3.50
C LYS A 357 -18.14 -0.13 -4.73
N VAL A 358 -18.63 -0.81 -5.77
CA VAL A 358 -17.94 -0.95 -7.06
C VAL A 358 -18.84 -0.43 -8.15
N TYR A 359 -18.30 0.42 -9.02
CA TYR A 359 -19.03 1.00 -10.15
C TYR A 359 -18.68 0.25 -11.42
N ASP A 360 -19.68 -0.11 -12.23
CA ASP A 360 -19.54 -0.93 -13.45
C ASP A 360 -18.95 -0.18 -14.66
N VAL A 361 -18.34 0.97 -14.42
CA VAL A 361 -17.70 1.81 -15.44
C VAL A 361 -16.21 1.89 -15.17
N PRO A 362 -15.33 1.49 -16.13
CA PRO A 362 -13.89 1.53 -15.95
C PRO A 362 -13.34 2.94 -16.10
N ALA A 363 -12.24 3.20 -15.42
CA ALA A 363 -11.46 4.41 -15.60
C ALA A 363 -10.92 4.48 -17.04
N PRO A 364 -11.05 5.63 -17.74
CA PRO A 364 -10.55 5.80 -19.10
C PRO A 364 -9.04 5.51 -19.23
N ASP A 365 -8.62 4.87 -20.33
CA ASP A 365 -7.23 4.49 -20.56
C ASP A 365 -6.27 5.69 -20.72
N ASN A 366 -6.82 6.84 -21.10
CA ASN A 366 -6.06 8.10 -21.22
C ASN A 366 -6.00 8.92 -19.92
N TRP A 367 -6.57 8.41 -18.81
CA TRP A 367 -6.48 9.09 -17.54
C TRP A 367 -5.16 8.77 -16.83
N THR A 368 -4.52 9.81 -16.27
CA THR A 368 -3.33 9.65 -15.42
C THR A 368 -3.73 9.08 -14.06
N PHE A 369 -2.76 8.54 -13.33
CA PHE A 369 -2.95 8.07 -11.95
C PHE A 369 -3.66 9.10 -11.07
N LYS A 370 -3.26 10.38 -11.16
CA LYS A 370 -3.90 11.48 -10.42
C LYS A 370 -5.40 11.60 -10.74
N ASN A 371 -5.78 11.38 -11.98
CA ASN A 371 -7.18 11.52 -12.44
C ASN A 371 -8.05 10.38 -11.91
N TYR A 372 -7.59 9.13 -11.96
CA TYR A 372 -8.41 7.98 -11.58
C TYR A 372 -8.23 7.50 -10.14
N ASN A 373 -7.25 8.06 -9.40
CA ASN A 373 -6.98 7.61 -8.02
C ASN A 373 -7.08 8.73 -6.97
N ILE A 374 -6.88 10.00 -7.34
CA ILE A 374 -6.82 11.11 -6.37
C ILE A 374 -7.98 12.09 -6.54
N ASN A 375 -8.44 12.33 -7.76
CA ASN A 375 -9.44 13.38 -8.06
C ASN A 375 -10.88 12.86 -7.96
N GLY A 376 -11.38 12.68 -6.74
CA GLY A 376 -12.72 12.16 -6.48
C GLY A 376 -13.84 12.95 -7.15
N ASN A 377 -13.78 14.29 -7.19
CA ASN A 377 -14.81 15.12 -7.85
C ASN A 377 -14.88 14.84 -9.35
N LYS A 378 -13.72 14.69 -10.00
CA LYS A 378 -13.66 14.34 -11.42
C LYS A 378 -14.24 12.94 -11.66
N ILE A 379 -13.94 12.00 -10.77
CA ILE A 379 -14.43 10.62 -10.86
C ILE A 379 -15.96 10.59 -10.72
N TYR A 380 -16.54 11.20 -9.69
CA TYR A 380 -18.00 11.22 -9.51
C TYR A 380 -18.74 11.91 -10.67
N LYS A 381 -18.16 12.99 -11.21
CA LYS A 381 -18.71 13.63 -12.41
C LYS A 381 -18.74 12.66 -13.60
N PHE A 382 -17.62 11.97 -13.84
CA PHE A 382 -17.48 10.97 -14.91
C PHE A 382 -18.46 9.81 -14.74
N LEU A 383 -18.59 9.25 -13.51
CA LEU A 383 -19.53 8.17 -13.21
C LEU A 383 -20.98 8.57 -13.51
N LYS A 384 -21.36 9.81 -13.14
CA LYS A 384 -22.69 10.36 -13.42
C LYS A 384 -22.96 10.53 -14.92
N GLU A 385 -21.98 11.07 -15.67
CA GLU A 385 -22.08 11.29 -17.11
C GLU A 385 -22.19 9.97 -17.90
N ASN A 386 -21.66 8.87 -17.35
CA ASN A 386 -21.71 7.55 -17.97
C ASN A 386 -22.80 6.63 -17.38
N ASN A 387 -23.74 7.16 -16.58
CA ASN A 387 -24.83 6.41 -15.96
C ASN A 387 -24.34 5.15 -15.22
N ALA A 388 -23.23 5.24 -14.50
CA ALA A 388 -22.63 4.12 -13.80
C ALA A 388 -23.56 3.54 -12.75
N ASN A 389 -23.74 2.21 -12.75
CA ASN A 389 -24.42 1.50 -11.68
C ASN A 389 -23.45 1.24 -10.51
N CYS A 390 -23.90 1.48 -9.30
CA CYS A 390 -23.16 1.17 -8.09
C CYS A 390 -23.60 -0.18 -7.55
N ILE A 391 -22.69 -1.13 -7.50
CA ILE A 391 -22.89 -2.44 -6.90
C ILE A 391 -22.36 -2.37 -5.48
N ASN A 392 -23.25 -2.43 -4.49
CA ASN A 392 -22.88 -2.46 -3.08
C ASN A 392 -22.68 -3.91 -2.63
N VAL A 393 -21.45 -4.25 -2.22
CA VAL A 393 -21.10 -5.54 -1.63
C VAL A 393 -21.02 -5.37 -0.11
N PRO A 394 -22.02 -5.83 0.66
CA PRO A 394 -22.00 -5.66 2.11
C PRO A 394 -20.85 -6.47 2.74
N TYR A 395 -20.35 -5.95 3.85
CA TYR A 395 -19.33 -6.61 4.65
C TYR A 395 -19.82 -8.01 5.10
N LYS A 396 -18.90 -8.98 5.05
CA LYS A 396 -19.05 -10.27 5.70
C LYS A 396 -17.65 -10.81 6.02
N PHE A 397 -17.49 -11.38 7.20
CA PHE A 397 -16.27 -12.08 7.60
C PHE A 397 -15.90 -13.17 6.58
N ASN A 398 -14.65 -13.26 6.22
CA ASN A 398 -14.11 -14.21 5.24
C ASN A 398 -14.77 -14.13 3.84
N ARG A 399 -15.30 -12.96 3.46
CA ARG A 399 -15.76 -12.67 2.10
C ARG A 399 -14.66 -12.01 1.31
N ALA A 400 -14.43 -12.50 0.09
CA ALA A 400 -13.61 -11.84 -0.91
C ALA A 400 -14.49 -11.18 -1.98
N VAL A 401 -14.04 -10.07 -2.53
CA VAL A 401 -14.64 -9.35 -3.66
C VAL A 401 -13.61 -9.30 -4.78
N LEU A 402 -13.95 -9.89 -5.90
CA LEU A 402 -13.13 -9.96 -7.11
C LEU A 402 -13.74 -9.08 -8.19
N PHE A 403 -12.94 -8.18 -8.76
CA PHE A 403 -13.41 -7.28 -9.82
C PHE A 403 -12.28 -6.82 -10.74
N ASN A 404 -12.67 -6.30 -11.92
CA ASN A 404 -11.75 -5.65 -12.83
C ASN A 404 -11.16 -4.39 -12.17
N SER A 405 -9.86 -4.34 -12.02
CA SER A 405 -9.16 -3.29 -11.27
C SER A 405 -9.33 -1.88 -11.85
N ALA A 406 -9.74 -1.78 -13.13
CA ALA A 406 -10.07 -0.51 -13.76
C ALA A 406 -11.39 0.09 -13.27
N TYR A 407 -12.27 -0.69 -12.64
CA TYR A 407 -13.51 -0.18 -12.12
C TYR A 407 -13.31 0.72 -10.92
N PHE A 408 -14.04 1.83 -10.91
CA PHE A 408 -14.04 2.71 -9.75
C PHE A 408 -14.68 2.02 -8.57
N HIS A 409 -14.07 2.19 -7.42
CA HIS A 409 -14.56 1.61 -6.16
C HIS A 409 -14.21 2.49 -4.97
N GLU A 410 -14.98 2.34 -3.91
CA GLU A 410 -14.78 3.04 -2.65
C GLU A 410 -15.21 2.16 -1.47
N THR A 411 -14.70 2.45 -0.29
CA THR A 411 -15.17 1.79 0.93
C THR A 411 -16.56 2.31 1.27
N ASP A 412 -17.48 1.40 1.62
CA ASP A 412 -18.78 1.76 2.18
C ASP A 412 -18.66 2.30 3.61
N GLU A 413 -19.75 2.80 4.18
CA GLU A 413 -19.77 3.35 5.53
C GLU A 413 -19.29 2.31 6.55
N ILE A 414 -18.36 2.72 7.44
CA ILE A 414 -17.74 1.86 8.45
C ILE A 414 -18.30 2.22 9.80
N ASP A 415 -18.91 1.22 10.45
CA ASP A 415 -19.43 1.28 11.81
C ASP A 415 -19.16 -0.05 12.51
N PHE A 416 -18.05 -0.11 13.24
CA PHE A 416 -17.59 -1.29 13.96
C PHE A 416 -17.46 -1.01 15.45
N LYS A 417 -17.47 -2.04 16.28
CA LYS A 417 -17.26 -1.89 17.72
C LYS A 417 -15.91 -1.24 18.02
N ASN A 418 -15.92 -0.33 18.99
CA ASN A 418 -14.74 0.40 19.41
C ASN A 418 -13.82 -0.45 20.30
N GLU A 419 -13.27 -1.52 19.71
CA GLU A 419 -12.34 -2.46 20.33
C GLU A 419 -11.19 -2.74 19.38
N TYR A 420 -9.97 -2.97 19.88
CA TYR A 420 -8.81 -3.22 19.03
C TYR A 420 -9.01 -4.38 18.06
N GLU A 421 -9.56 -5.50 18.55
CA GLU A 421 -9.87 -6.68 17.74
C GLU A 421 -11.06 -6.46 16.80
N GLY A 422 -11.90 -5.47 17.09
CA GLY A 422 -13.04 -5.06 16.26
C GLY A 422 -12.69 -4.14 15.10
N ARG A 423 -11.48 -3.59 15.05
CA ARG A 423 -11.06 -2.73 13.93
C ARG A 423 -11.18 -3.49 12.61
N ARG A 424 -11.89 -2.90 11.64
CA ARG A 424 -12.07 -3.51 10.34
C ARG A 424 -10.74 -3.65 9.61
N ILE A 425 -10.40 -4.86 9.19
CA ILE A 425 -9.17 -5.15 8.43
C ILE A 425 -9.56 -5.65 7.04
N ASN A 426 -9.03 -4.96 6.03
CA ASN A 426 -9.14 -5.29 4.62
C ASN A 426 -7.78 -5.73 4.08
N ASN A 427 -7.77 -6.78 3.28
CA ASN A 427 -6.61 -7.20 2.51
C ASN A 427 -6.92 -7.02 1.03
N THR A 428 -5.98 -6.49 0.27
CA THR A 428 -6.11 -6.26 -1.18
C THR A 428 -4.94 -6.90 -1.90
N TYR A 429 -5.23 -7.68 -2.94
CA TYR A 429 -4.25 -8.29 -3.84
C TYR A 429 -4.46 -7.78 -5.26
N LEU A 430 -3.41 -7.30 -5.88
CA LEU A 430 -3.43 -6.81 -7.25
C LEU A 430 -2.61 -7.72 -8.17
N PHE A 431 -3.25 -8.20 -9.22
CA PHE A 431 -2.60 -9.04 -10.24
C PHE A 431 -2.58 -8.37 -11.61
N GLY A 432 -1.46 -8.49 -12.30
CA GLY A 432 -1.22 -7.86 -13.59
C GLY A 432 -0.94 -6.37 -13.50
N ARG A 433 -0.74 -5.75 -14.64
CA ARG A 433 -0.58 -4.29 -14.78
C ARG A 433 -1.39 -3.80 -15.96
N ARG A 434 -2.27 -2.86 -15.73
CA ARG A 434 -3.02 -2.16 -16.76
C ARG A 434 -2.04 -1.28 -17.55
N LEU A 435 -2.05 -1.42 -18.87
CA LEU A 435 -1.34 -0.52 -19.76
C LEU A 435 -2.21 0.73 -19.95
N VAL A 436 -1.90 1.78 -19.24
CA VAL A 436 -2.47 3.11 -19.51
C VAL A 436 -1.74 3.63 -20.76
N LYS A 437 -2.47 3.91 -21.83
CA LYS A 437 -1.88 4.58 -22.99
C LYS A 437 -1.34 5.93 -22.52
N SER A 438 -0.01 6.09 -22.55
CA SER A 438 0.56 7.43 -22.48
C SER A 438 0.02 8.19 -23.68
N SER A 439 -0.38 9.44 -23.49
CA SER A 439 -0.88 10.34 -24.52
C SER A 439 0.23 10.73 -25.52
N LEU A 440 0.86 9.74 -26.13
CA LEU A 440 1.87 9.92 -27.18
C LEU A 440 1.83 8.66 -28.07
N ASP A 441 0.87 8.60 -28.96
CA ASP A 441 0.95 8.11 -30.32
C ASP A 441 0.59 9.25 -31.28
#